data_41672c0845bb37835c61ffb538864ea6
#
_entry.id   41672c0845bb37835c61ffb538864ea6
#
_cell.length_a   1.000
_cell.length_b   1.000
_cell.length_c   1.000
_cell.angle_alpha   90.00
_cell.angle_beta   90.00
_cell.angle_gamma   90.00
#
_symmetry.space_group_name_H-M   'P 1'
#
loop_
_entity.id
_entity.type
_entity.pdbx_description
1 polymer ?
#
loop_
_entity_poly.entity_id
_entity_poly.type
_entity_poly.pdbx_seq_one_letter_code
_entity_poly.pdbx_strand_id
1 'polypeptide(L)'
;MTIKSSFLFAKSLIFPKAEKKSSARRSLWGALLCIGLSVIPLVVVISITNGMIQGMTDRIIGLSSSHVQAFVAQNIKETESLENLYDFGQTLKNDNPEIVAFYPEINISALATANNYKTGIQIRGMDSNIFQQNQAFKELFEVEQGSVSDFGGNQVVIGKKAAELLNLKSGDTFRIITTRTLNGIVAPKLTSFKVCAIISSGYQELDALWCFVPIEKTFKS
;
A
#
# COMPACT_ATOMS: atom_id res chain seq x y z
N MET A 1 -18.13 -33.56 -42.90
CA MET A 1 -18.67 -32.23 -43.32
C MET A 1 -17.52 -31.25 -43.30
N THR A 2 -17.16 -30.67 -44.46
CA THR A 2 -16.01 -29.75 -44.51
C THR A 2 -16.43 -28.35 -44.01
N ILE A 3 -15.54 -27.68 -43.31
CA ILE A 3 -15.75 -26.33 -42.72
C ILE A 3 -16.26 -25.32 -43.78
N LYS A 4 -15.84 -25.53 -45.08
CA LYS A 4 -16.32 -24.74 -46.20
C LYS A 4 -17.83 -24.90 -46.50
N SER A 5 -18.38 -26.12 -46.35
CA SER A 5 -19.81 -26.34 -46.56
C SER A 5 -20.66 -25.72 -45.46
N SER A 6 -20.22 -25.79 -44.21
CA SER A 6 -20.88 -25.14 -43.07
C SER A 6 -20.88 -23.61 -43.21
N PHE A 7 -19.79 -23.03 -43.68
CA PHE A 7 -19.70 -21.59 -43.94
C PHE A 7 -20.59 -21.11 -45.10
N LEU A 8 -20.70 -21.89 -46.19
CA LEU A 8 -21.61 -21.62 -47.29
C LEU A 8 -23.08 -21.70 -46.85
N PHE A 9 -23.41 -22.68 -46.01
CA PHE A 9 -24.76 -22.80 -45.43
C PHE A 9 -25.10 -21.60 -44.55
N ALA A 10 -24.20 -21.22 -43.66
CA ALA A 10 -24.37 -20.05 -42.81
C ALA A 10 -24.53 -18.75 -43.62
N LYS A 11 -23.71 -18.57 -44.65
CA LYS A 11 -23.81 -17.43 -45.60
C LYS A 11 -25.12 -17.40 -46.33
N SER A 12 -25.67 -18.55 -46.80
CA SER A 12 -26.96 -18.61 -47.48
C SER A 12 -28.15 -18.37 -46.54
N LEU A 13 -28.03 -18.69 -45.26
CA LEU A 13 -29.03 -18.40 -44.23
C LEU A 13 -29.06 -16.89 -43.88
N ILE A 14 -27.89 -16.26 -43.78
CA ILE A 14 -27.76 -14.83 -43.45
C ILE A 14 -28.16 -13.94 -44.65
N PHE A 15 -27.83 -14.36 -45.88
CA PHE A 15 -28.11 -13.62 -47.12
C PHE A 15 -28.93 -14.45 -48.11
N PRO A 16 -30.22 -14.70 -47.83
CA PRO A 16 -31.08 -15.41 -48.80
C PRO A 16 -31.27 -14.57 -50.04
N LYS A 17 -31.08 -15.21 -51.20
CA LYS A 17 -31.23 -14.58 -52.55
C LYS A 17 -32.69 -14.30 -52.97
N ALA A 18 -33.67 -14.49 -52.12
CA ALA A 18 -35.07 -14.33 -52.44
C ALA A 18 -35.64 -12.99 -51.97
N GLU A 19 -36.38 -12.31 -52.80
CA GLU A 19 -37.02 -10.98 -52.61
C GLU A 19 -38.12 -10.93 -51.53
N LYS A 20 -38.50 -12.02 -50.87
CA LYS A 20 -39.48 -12.02 -49.79
C LYS A 20 -38.78 -11.68 -48.47
N LYS A 21 -39.28 -10.65 -47.80
CA LYS A 21 -38.94 -10.28 -46.38
C LYS A 21 -39.09 -11.50 -45.47
N SER A 22 -38.05 -12.28 -45.32
CA SER A 22 -38.07 -13.50 -44.49
C SER A 22 -38.13 -13.12 -43.03
N SER A 23 -39.17 -13.62 -42.34
CA SER A 23 -39.34 -13.49 -40.88
C SER A 23 -38.10 -14.03 -40.13
N ALA A 24 -37.46 -15.06 -40.66
CA ALA A 24 -36.25 -15.65 -40.14
C ALA A 24 -35.06 -14.65 -40.09
N ARG A 25 -34.93 -13.78 -41.07
CA ARG A 25 -33.88 -12.75 -41.13
C ARG A 25 -34.07 -11.71 -40.01
N ARG A 26 -35.32 -11.27 -39.78
CA ARG A 26 -35.62 -10.35 -38.65
C ARG A 26 -35.31 -10.99 -37.30
N SER A 27 -35.67 -12.24 -37.12
CA SER A 27 -35.39 -12.98 -35.89
C SER A 27 -33.90 -13.15 -35.66
N LEU A 28 -33.12 -13.50 -36.69
CA LEU A 28 -31.66 -13.59 -36.64
C LEU A 28 -30.98 -12.28 -36.26
N TRP A 29 -31.37 -11.17 -36.89
CA TRP A 29 -30.87 -9.84 -36.57
C TRP A 29 -31.26 -9.40 -35.17
N GLY A 30 -32.48 -9.71 -34.74
CA GLY A 30 -32.94 -9.45 -33.36
C GLY A 30 -32.13 -10.24 -32.33
N ALA A 31 -31.90 -11.53 -32.59
CA ALA A 31 -31.08 -12.36 -31.69
C ALA A 31 -29.62 -11.85 -31.60
N LEU A 32 -29.02 -11.48 -32.73
CA LEU A 32 -27.66 -10.95 -32.79
C LEU A 32 -27.53 -9.61 -32.04
N LEU A 33 -28.52 -8.74 -32.19
CA LEU A 33 -28.57 -7.48 -31.46
C LEU A 33 -28.76 -7.73 -29.92
N CYS A 34 -29.63 -8.65 -29.54
CA CYS A 34 -29.82 -8.99 -28.12
C CYS A 34 -28.56 -9.56 -27.49
N ILE A 35 -27.86 -10.46 -28.20
CA ILE A 35 -26.58 -11.01 -27.73
C ILE A 35 -25.52 -9.90 -27.64
N GLY A 36 -25.38 -9.08 -28.66
CA GLY A 36 -24.45 -7.97 -28.66
C GLY A 36 -24.72 -7.00 -27.50
N LEU A 37 -26.00 -6.64 -27.28
CA LEU A 37 -26.39 -5.73 -26.22
C LEU A 37 -26.14 -6.33 -24.82
N SER A 38 -26.30 -7.64 -24.66
CA SER A 38 -26.04 -8.33 -23.39
C SER A 38 -24.55 -8.47 -23.04
N VAL A 39 -23.67 -8.51 -24.05
CA VAL A 39 -22.22 -8.62 -23.84
C VAL A 39 -21.59 -7.29 -23.39
N ILE A 40 -22.15 -6.16 -23.83
CA ILE A 40 -21.63 -4.83 -23.51
C ILE A 40 -21.52 -4.62 -21.98
N PRO A 41 -22.58 -4.77 -21.18
CA PRO A 41 -22.47 -4.57 -19.73
C PRO A 41 -21.50 -5.55 -19.09
N LEU A 42 -21.40 -6.79 -19.58
CA LEU A 42 -20.44 -7.77 -19.07
C LEU A 42 -18.99 -7.29 -19.27
N VAL A 43 -18.64 -6.82 -20.47
CA VAL A 43 -17.30 -6.31 -20.77
C VAL A 43 -17.00 -5.07 -19.93
N VAL A 44 -17.97 -4.16 -19.77
CA VAL A 44 -17.81 -2.96 -18.95
C VAL A 44 -17.53 -3.32 -17.48
N VAL A 45 -18.31 -4.25 -16.92
CA VAL A 45 -18.10 -4.69 -15.53
C VAL A 45 -16.73 -5.33 -15.35
N ILE A 46 -16.33 -6.23 -16.26
CA ILE A 46 -15.00 -6.87 -16.19
C ILE A 46 -13.88 -5.82 -16.29
N SER A 47 -14.00 -4.86 -17.19
CA SER A 47 -12.98 -3.81 -17.38
C SER A 47 -12.84 -2.91 -16.16
N ILE A 48 -13.97 -2.50 -15.56
CA ILE A 48 -13.97 -1.68 -14.33
C ILE A 48 -13.37 -2.48 -13.18
N THR A 49 -13.80 -3.74 -13.01
CA THR A 49 -13.31 -4.60 -11.92
C THR A 49 -11.80 -4.82 -12.03
N ASN A 50 -11.28 -5.13 -13.22
CA ASN A 50 -9.85 -5.32 -13.42
C ASN A 50 -9.05 -4.03 -13.15
N GLY A 51 -9.53 -2.88 -13.62
CA GLY A 51 -8.89 -1.60 -13.33
C GLY A 51 -8.87 -1.27 -11.84
N MET A 52 -9.97 -1.56 -11.14
CA MET A 52 -10.06 -1.36 -9.69
C MET A 52 -9.12 -2.28 -8.91
N ILE A 53 -9.07 -3.57 -9.28
CA ILE A 53 -8.17 -4.55 -8.64
C ILE A 53 -6.70 -4.14 -8.86
N GLN A 54 -6.31 -3.77 -10.08
CA GLN A 54 -4.94 -3.31 -10.36
C GLN A 54 -4.58 -2.08 -9.52
N GLY A 55 -5.42 -1.05 -9.53
CA GLY A 55 -5.16 0.16 -8.75
C GLY A 55 -5.05 -0.09 -7.25
N MET A 56 -5.88 -0.99 -6.69
CA MET A 56 -5.76 -1.38 -5.29
C MET A 56 -4.48 -2.17 -5.02
N THR A 57 -4.14 -3.11 -5.89
CA THR A 57 -2.94 -3.96 -5.74
C THR A 57 -1.67 -3.12 -5.77
N ASP A 58 -1.52 -2.23 -6.74
CA ASP A 58 -0.35 -1.36 -6.87
C ASP A 58 -0.20 -0.45 -5.63
N ARG A 59 -1.31 0.06 -5.12
CA ARG A 59 -1.31 0.90 -3.91
C ARG A 59 -0.96 0.10 -2.64
N ILE A 60 -1.49 -1.10 -2.46
CA ILE A 60 -1.17 -1.97 -1.33
C ILE A 60 0.30 -2.38 -1.37
N ILE A 61 0.83 -2.75 -2.53
CA ILE A 61 2.25 -3.09 -2.71
C ILE A 61 3.12 -1.88 -2.32
N GLY A 62 2.78 -0.68 -2.81
CA GLY A 62 3.52 0.54 -2.47
C GLY A 62 3.50 0.87 -0.97
N LEU A 63 2.35 0.69 -0.30
CA LEU A 63 2.17 1.01 1.10
C LEU A 63 2.82 0.00 2.06
N SER A 64 2.70 -1.30 1.78
CA SER A 64 3.04 -2.34 2.77
C SER A 64 4.30 -3.12 2.50
N SER A 65 4.65 -3.37 1.25
CA SER A 65 5.64 -4.40 0.94
C SER A 65 6.78 -3.96 0.04
N SER A 66 6.66 -2.82 -0.67
CA SER A 66 7.53 -2.57 -1.81
C SER A 66 7.52 -3.77 -2.79
N HIS A 67 8.40 -3.84 -3.78
CA HIS A 67 8.42 -4.95 -4.73
C HIS A 67 9.04 -6.23 -4.13
N VAL A 68 10.02 -6.08 -3.23
CA VAL A 68 10.71 -7.18 -2.55
C VAL A 68 11.00 -6.78 -1.12
N GLN A 69 10.78 -7.68 -0.17
CA GLN A 69 11.15 -7.52 1.23
C GLN A 69 12.19 -8.58 1.61
N ALA A 70 13.27 -8.14 2.21
CA ALA A 70 14.25 -9.01 2.86
C ALA A 70 14.12 -8.85 4.38
N PHE A 71 13.84 -9.94 5.08
CA PHE A 71 13.77 -9.93 6.53
C PHE A 71 15.10 -10.43 7.10
N VAL A 72 15.73 -9.61 7.94
CA VAL A 72 16.88 -10.02 8.71
C VAL A 72 16.37 -10.63 10.00
N ALA A 73 16.60 -11.94 10.20
CA ALA A 73 16.26 -12.60 11.46
C ALA A 73 17.19 -12.08 12.56
N GLN A 74 16.66 -11.26 13.43
CA GLN A 74 17.40 -10.74 14.58
C GLN A 74 17.61 -11.85 15.63
N ASN A 75 18.79 -12.44 15.63
CA ASN A 75 19.37 -12.92 16.89
C ASN A 75 20.02 -11.71 17.56
N ILE A 76 19.20 -10.94 18.27
CA ILE A 76 19.61 -9.68 18.90
C ILE A 76 20.65 -9.97 20.00
N LYS A 77 21.91 -10.01 19.60
CA LYS A 77 23.00 -9.62 20.49
C LYS A 77 23.14 -8.10 20.32
N GLU A 78 23.24 -7.37 21.39
CA GLU A 78 23.26 -5.90 21.54
C GLU A 78 24.25 -5.11 20.64
N THR A 79 24.86 -5.74 19.64
CA THR A 79 25.97 -5.24 18.84
C THR A 79 25.63 -5.00 17.37
N GLU A 80 24.41 -5.25 16.91
CA GLU A 80 24.06 -4.93 15.53
C GLU A 80 23.72 -3.45 15.43
N SER A 81 24.66 -2.69 14.90
CA SER A 81 24.49 -1.26 14.66
C SER A 81 23.60 -1.02 13.44
N LEU A 82 23.00 0.14 13.41
CA LEU A 82 22.24 0.62 12.25
C LEU A 82 23.10 0.58 10.97
N GLU A 83 24.42 0.78 11.11
CA GLU A 83 25.41 0.68 10.05
C GLU A 83 25.40 -0.70 9.37
N ASN A 84 25.30 -1.79 10.15
CA ASN A 84 25.26 -3.15 9.60
C ASN A 84 24.01 -3.36 8.70
N LEU A 85 22.90 -2.72 9.02
CA LEU A 85 21.67 -2.80 8.21
C LEU A 85 21.86 -2.07 6.86
N TYR A 86 22.51 -0.91 6.88
CA TYR A 86 22.85 -0.18 5.66
C TYR A 86 23.88 -0.91 4.83
N ASP A 87 24.95 -1.46 5.44
CA ASP A 87 25.99 -2.23 4.76
C ASP A 87 25.42 -3.48 4.10
N PHE A 88 24.52 -4.17 4.79
CA PHE A 88 23.80 -5.31 4.20
C PHE A 88 22.98 -4.88 2.97
N GLY A 89 22.23 -3.79 3.05
CA GLY A 89 21.47 -3.27 1.92
C GLY A 89 22.36 -2.85 0.74
N GLN A 90 23.52 -2.23 1.01
CA GLN A 90 24.51 -1.88 -0.03
C GLN A 90 25.11 -3.13 -0.68
N THR A 91 25.44 -4.14 0.09
CA THR A 91 25.94 -5.42 -0.44
C THR A 91 24.93 -6.07 -1.36
N LEU A 92 23.67 -6.16 -0.93
CA LEU A 92 22.59 -6.71 -1.76
C LEU A 92 22.42 -5.95 -3.08
N LYS A 93 22.51 -4.61 -3.03
CA LYS A 93 22.40 -3.77 -4.22
C LYS A 93 23.59 -3.97 -5.17
N ASN A 94 24.80 -4.14 -4.65
CA ASN A 94 26.00 -4.38 -5.45
C ASN A 94 25.96 -5.76 -6.13
N ASP A 95 25.46 -6.77 -5.43
CA ASP A 95 25.35 -8.14 -5.94
C ASP A 95 24.20 -8.31 -6.95
N ASN A 96 23.21 -7.42 -6.92
CA ASN A 96 22.02 -7.50 -7.76
C ASN A 96 21.76 -6.14 -8.44
N PRO A 97 22.25 -5.93 -9.67
CA PRO A 97 22.11 -4.66 -10.40
C PRO A 97 20.64 -4.25 -10.69
N GLU A 98 19.71 -5.19 -10.58
CA GLU A 98 18.27 -4.94 -10.76
C GLU A 98 17.66 -4.18 -9.58
N ILE A 99 18.34 -4.13 -8.42
CA ILE A 99 17.89 -3.39 -7.25
C ILE A 99 18.18 -1.90 -7.44
N VAL A 100 17.17 -1.14 -7.77
CA VAL A 100 17.28 0.32 -8.00
C VAL A 100 17.59 1.05 -6.70
N ALA A 101 16.84 0.76 -5.62
CA ALA A 101 17.00 1.37 -4.31
C ALA A 101 16.58 0.39 -3.20
N PHE A 102 17.14 0.58 -2.01
CA PHE A 102 16.70 -0.13 -0.81
C PHE A 102 16.41 0.88 0.30
N TYR A 103 15.44 0.55 1.12
CA TYR A 103 15.01 1.38 2.24
C TYR A 103 14.92 0.49 3.48
N PRO A 104 15.82 0.67 4.44
CA PRO A 104 15.76 -0.07 5.70
C PRO A 104 14.53 0.36 6.49
N GLU A 105 13.82 -0.62 7.04
CA GLU A 105 12.64 -0.39 7.84
C GLU A 105 12.66 -1.27 9.10
N ILE A 106 12.22 -0.70 10.22
CA ILE A 106 12.05 -1.42 11.49
C ILE A 106 10.59 -1.30 11.90
N ASN A 107 9.94 -2.44 12.09
CA ASN A 107 8.54 -2.51 12.50
C ASN A 107 8.43 -2.96 13.97
N ILE A 108 7.81 -2.13 14.82
CA ILE A 108 7.60 -2.39 16.23
C ILE A 108 6.15 -2.09 16.61
N SER A 109 5.50 -3.03 17.32
CA SER A 109 4.21 -2.76 17.95
C SER A 109 4.39 -2.00 19.25
N ALA A 110 3.61 -0.94 19.44
CA ALA A 110 3.70 -0.06 20.59
C ALA A 110 2.34 0.46 21.03
N LEU A 111 2.29 1.06 22.21
CA LEU A 111 1.12 1.77 22.71
C LEU A 111 1.38 3.27 22.69
N ALA A 112 0.58 4.01 21.95
CA ALA A 112 0.59 5.48 21.97
C ALA A 112 -0.36 6.01 23.04
N THR A 113 0.03 7.08 23.72
CA THR A 113 -0.80 7.74 24.73
C THR A 113 -0.69 9.27 24.65
N ALA A 114 -1.84 9.94 24.63
CA ALA A 114 -1.97 11.39 24.64
C ALA A 114 -3.32 11.79 25.24
N ASN A 115 -3.39 12.91 25.96
CA ASN A 115 -4.66 13.50 26.42
C ASN A 115 -5.63 12.49 27.10
N ASN A 116 -5.11 11.55 27.90
CA ASN A 116 -5.84 10.43 28.51
C ASN A 116 -6.38 9.37 27.53
N TYR A 117 -6.13 9.50 26.24
CA TYR A 117 -6.44 8.49 25.24
C TYR A 117 -5.25 7.55 25.04
N LYS A 118 -5.55 6.32 24.65
CA LYS A 118 -4.55 5.28 24.36
C LYS A 118 -4.98 4.49 23.14
N THR A 119 -4.04 4.20 22.24
CA THR A 119 -4.28 3.31 21.10
C THR A 119 -3.05 2.49 20.79
N GLY A 120 -3.26 1.26 20.32
CA GLY A 120 -2.18 0.44 19.76
C GLY A 120 -1.73 1.03 18.43
N ILE A 121 -0.43 1.15 18.23
CA ILE A 121 0.17 1.61 16.98
C ILE A 121 1.27 0.65 16.53
N GLN A 122 1.53 0.67 15.25
CA GLN A 122 2.71 0.08 14.64
C GLN A 122 3.69 1.20 14.27
N ILE A 123 4.82 1.20 14.95
CA ILE A 123 5.93 2.09 14.61
C ILE A 123 6.61 1.53 13.36
N ARG A 124 6.72 2.38 12.34
CA ARG A 124 7.53 2.13 11.14
C ARG A 124 8.76 3.05 11.23
N GLY A 125 9.88 2.49 11.67
CA GLY A 125 11.16 3.18 11.73
C GLY A 125 11.76 3.26 10.34
N MET A 126 11.87 4.47 9.79
CA MET A 126 12.35 4.72 8.42
C MET A 126 13.39 5.83 8.42
N ASP A 127 14.18 5.90 7.34
CA ASP A 127 15.15 6.98 7.14
C ASP A 127 14.47 8.36 7.20
N SER A 128 15.11 9.30 7.88
CA SER A 128 14.58 10.66 8.06
C SER A 128 14.33 11.39 6.73
N ASN A 129 15.01 10.99 5.66
CA ASN A 129 14.87 11.58 4.33
C ASN A 129 13.91 10.83 3.41
N ILE A 130 13.22 9.79 3.88
CA ILE A 130 12.38 8.93 3.03
C ILE A 130 11.35 9.69 2.21
N PHE A 131 10.67 10.67 2.82
CA PHE A 131 9.67 11.50 2.14
C PHE A 131 10.26 12.50 1.13
N GLN A 132 11.59 12.70 1.15
CA GLN A 132 12.29 13.56 0.20
C GLN A 132 12.94 12.75 -0.92
N GLN A 133 13.50 11.59 -0.58
CA GLN A 133 14.23 10.73 -1.51
C GLN A 133 13.30 9.83 -2.34
N ASN A 134 12.18 9.41 -1.77
CA ASN A 134 11.22 8.52 -2.43
C ASN A 134 9.91 9.25 -2.70
N GLN A 135 9.83 9.90 -3.86
CA GLN A 135 8.64 10.63 -4.29
C GLN A 135 7.43 9.69 -4.46
N ALA A 136 7.65 8.48 -4.98
CA ALA A 136 6.58 7.49 -5.14
C ALA A 136 5.98 7.09 -3.79
N PHE A 137 6.81 6.93 -2.74
CA PHE A 137 6.34 6.66 -1.39
C PHE A 137 5.55 7.84 -0.81
N LYS A 138 6.02 9.06 -1.02
CA LYS A 138 5.33 10.28 -0.58
C LYS A 138 3.95 10.43 -1.21
N GLU A 139 3.81 10.11 -2.49
CA GLU A 139 2.55 10.20 -3.25
C GLU A 139 1.48 9.19 -2.82
N LEU A 140 1.86 8.16 -2.05
CA LEU A 140 0.90 7.22 -1.48
C LEU A 140 0.04 7.83 -0.36
N PHE A 141 0.49 8.96 0.19
CA PHE A 141 -0.14 9.61 1.34
C PHE A 141 -0.64 11.00 1.00
N GLU A 142 -1.83 11.31 1.45
CA GLU A 142 -2.36 12.67 1.49
C GLU A 142 -1.99 13.32 2.83
N VAL A 143 -1.40 14.51 2.79
CA VAL A 143 -1.05 15.26 4.00
C VAL A 143 -2.26 16.07 4.44
N GLU A 144 -2.86 15.69 5.56
CA GLU A 144 -4.03 16.36 6.12
C GLU A 144 -3.66 17.59 6.95
N GLN A 145 -2.58 17.48 7.74
CA GLN A 145 -2.08 18.59 8.58
C GLN A 145 -0.55 18.51 8.68
N GLY A 146 0.08 19.67 8.79
CA GLY A 146 1.52 19.79 8.99
C GLY A 146 2.35 19.61 7.73
N SER A 147 3.61 19.19 7.89
CA SER A 147 4.55 18.97 6.79
C SER A 147 5.40 17.71 7.03
N VAL A 148 5.43 16.82 6.03
CA VAL A 148 6.31 15.64 6.06
C VAL A 148 7.78 16.01 5.85
N SER A 149 8.09 17.23 5.40
CA SER A 149 9.47 17.72 5.25
C SER A 149 10.17 17.88 6.60
N ASP A 150 9.41 18.04 7.68
CA ASP A 150 9.93 18.19 9.04
C ASP A 150 10.17 16.83 9.73
N PHE A 151 9.99 15.73 9.02
CA PHE A 151 10.22 14.38 9.54
C PHE A 151 11.70 14.19 9.86
N GLY A 152 12.00 13.91 11.12
CA GLY A 152 13.37 13.72 11.60
C GLY A 152 13.54 14.05 13.08
N GLY A 153 14.63 13.62 13.68
CA GLY A 153 14.90 13.86 15.10
C GLY A 153 13.81 13.25 16.01
N ASN A 154 13.07 14.09 16.74
CA ASN A 154 11.96 13.69 17.58
C ASN A 154 10.58 13.95 16.94
N GLN A 155 10.58 14.33 15.65
CA GLN A 155 9.35 14.59 14.92
C GLN A 155 8.93 13.34 14.15
N VAL A 156 7.63 13.06 14.20
CA VAL A 156 7.04 11.83 13.64
C VAL A 156 5.83 12.17 12.81
N VAL A 157 5.53 11.29 11.88
CA VAL A 157 4.32 11.34 11.05
C VAL A 157 3.36 10.27 11.54
N ILE A 158 2.10 10.64 11.76
CA ILE A 158 1.08 9.73 12.28
C ILE A 158 -0.09 9.64 11.31
N GLY A 159 -0.71 8.46 11.22
CA GLY A 159 -1.91 8.25 10.43
C GLY A 159 -3.11 9.03 10.99
N LYS A 160 -3.98 9.51 10.10
CA LYS A 160 -5.16 10.33 10.42
C LYS A 160 -6.02 9.69 11.51
N LYS A 161 -6.33 8.41 11.36
CA LYS A 161 -7.21 7.72 12.29
C LYS A 161 -6.59 7.53 13.67
N ALA A 162 -5.28 7.27 13.75
CA ALA A 162 -4.55 7.20 15.02
C ALA A 162 -4.50 8.58 15.70
N ALA A 163 -4.29 9.65 14.94
CA ALA A 163 -4.32 11.01 15.45
C ALA A 163 -5.71 11.39 16.00
N GLU A 164 -6.80 11.02 15.33
CA GLU A 164 -8.16 11.20 15.80
C GLU A 164 -8.42 10.46 17.12
N LEU A 165 -8.02 9.18 17.22
CA LEU A 165 -8.18 8.35 18.42
C LEU A 165 -7.43 8.92 19.64
N LEU A 166 -6.29 9.59 19.41
CA LEU A 166 -5.48 10.21 20.44
C LEU A 166 -5.82 11.69 20.67
N ASN A 167 -6.74 12.25 19.87
CA ASN A 167 -7.09 13.67 19.83
C ASN A 167 -5.84 14.57 19.68
N LEU A 168 -5.02 14.25 18.66
CA LEU A 168 -3.77 14.94 18.34
C LEU A 168 -3.93 15.83 17.09
N LYS A 169 -3.22 16.95 17.10
CA LYS A 169 -3.02 17.82 15.95
C LYS A 169 -1.54 17.90 15.58
N SER A 170 -1.24 18.40 14.39
CA SER A 170 0.13 18.72 14.02
C SER A 170 0.72 19.73 15.01
N GLY A 171 1.93 19.47 15.50
CA GLY A 171 2.62 20.24 16.54
C GLY A 171 2.44 19.70 17.96
N ASP A 172 1.46 18.84 18.21
CA ASP A 172 1.24 18.25 19.55
C ASP A 172 2.32 17.22 19.89
N THR A 173 2.48 17.00 21.20
CA THR A 173 3.41 15.99 21.72
C THR A 173 2.63 14.85 22.35
N PHE A 174 3.04 13.62 22.06
CA PHE A 174 2.49 12.41 22.64
C PHE A 174 3.59 11.45 23.07
N ARG A 175 3.23 10.41 23.78
CA ARG A 175 4.16 9.41 24.29
C ARG A 175 3.90 8.06 23.69
N ILE A 176 4.99 7.37 23.37
CA ILE A 176 4.97 5.98 22.90
C ILE A 176 5.58 5.11 23.99
N ILE A 177 4.90 4.02 24.30
CA ILE A 177 5.33 3.00 25.25
C ILE A 177 5.76 1.79 24.43
N THR A 178 7.05 1.47 24.48
CA THR A 178 7.62 0.25 23.93
C THR A 178 8.07 -0.68 25.05
N THR A 179 8.35 -1.93 24.74
CA THR A 179 8.96 -2.88 25.65
C THR A 179 10.45 -3.03 25.33
N ARG A 180 11.29 -2.93 26.35
CA ARG A 180 12.73 -3.21 26.24
C ARG A 180 13.11 -4.36 27.14
N THR A 181 13.89 -5.30 26.64
CA THR A 181 14.45 -6.37 27.44
C THR A 181 15.86 -5.97 27.92
N LEU A 182 16.04 -5.81 29.18
CA LEU A 182 17.34 -5.54 29.83
C LEU A 182 17.67 -6.70 30.75
N ASN A 183 18.76 -7.40 30.51
CA ASN A 183 19.22 -8.54 31.31
C ASN A 183 18.13 -9.60 31.57
N GLY A 184 17.30 -9.88 30.54
CA GLY A 184 16.18 -10.84 30.65
C GLY A 184 14.92 -10.29 31.32
N ILE A 185 14.90 -9.04 31.76
CA ILE A 185 13.74 -8.39 32.35
C ILE A 185 13.10 -7.48 31.30
N VAL A 186 11.80 -7.68 31.05
CA VAL A 186 11.02 -6.82 30.15
C VAL A 186 10.57 -5.58 30.97
N ALA A 187 11.03 -4.41 30.53
CA ALA A 187 10.66 -3.13 31.11
C ALA A 187 10.00 -2.21 30.09
N PRO A 188 8.95 -1.46 30.46
CA PRO A 188 8.37 -0.46 29.56
C PRO A 188 9.32 0.73 29.42
N LYS A 189 9.47 1.19 28.20
CA LYS A 189 10.20 2.41 27.88
C LYS A 189 9.22 3.45 27.34
N LEU A 190 9.25 4.63 27.93
CA LEU A 190 8.46 5.80 27.51
C LEU A 190 9.31 6.74 26.69
N THR A 191 8.85 7.05 25.48
CA THR A 191 9.52 8.03 24.63
C THR A 191 8.51 9.08 24.15
N SER A 192 8.87 10.36 24.21
CA SER A 192 8.02 11.47 23.77
C SER A 192 8.39 11.88 22.36
N PHE A 193 7.37 12.06 21.52
CA PHE A 193 7.50 12.50 20.14
C PHE A 193 6.57 13.67 19.85
N LYS A 194 6.96 14.49 18.88
CA LYS A 194 6.15 15.61 18.36
C LYS A 194 5.60 15.25 16.99
N VAL A 195 4.31 15.47 16.77
CA VAL A 195 3.67 15.24 15.47
C VAL A 195 4.07 16.36 14.51
N CYS A 196 4.78 16.03 13.41
CA CYS A 196 5.09 16.99 12.36
C CYS A 196 4.03 16.99 11.26
N ALA A 197 3.48 15.83 10.95
CA ALA A 197 2.40 15.70 9.97
C ALA A 197 1.41 14.62 10.34
N ILE A 198 0.17 14.83 9.94
CA ILE A 198 -0.90 13.84 9.95
C ILE A 198 -1.20 13.49 8.50
N ILE A 199 -1.15 12.20 8.17
CA ILE A 199 -1.30 11.70 6.81
C ILE A 199 -2.45 10.68 6.71
N SER A 200 -3.00 10.57 5.53
CA SER A 200 -3.97 9.54 5.18
C SER A 200 -3.45 8.69 4.02
N SER A 201 -3.50 7.37 4.19
CA SER A 201 -3.24 6.40 3.13
C SER A 201 -4.48 6.10 2.29
N GLY A 202 -5.66 6.57 2.72
CA GLY A 202 -6.95 6.20 2.16
C GLY A 202 -7.50 4.87 2.71
N TYR A 203 -6.77 4.19 3.59
CA TYR A 203 -7.21 2.97 4.28
C TYR A 203 -7.27 3.23 5.79
N GLN A 204 -8.47 3.25 6.35
CA GLN A 204 -8.69 3.59 7.76
C GLN A 204 -7.96 2.66 8.74
N GLU A 205 -7.83 1.38 8.39
CA GLU A 205 -7.16 0.38 9.20
C GLU A 205 -5.65 0.66 9.30
N LEU A 206 -5.03 1.08 8.20
CA LEU A 206 -3.61 1.44 8.17
C LEU A 206 -3.39 2.78 8.87
N ASP A 207 -4.26 3.74 8.62
CA ASP A 207 -4.22 5.07 9.25
C ASP A 207 -4.46 5.02 10.76
N ALA A 208 -5.12 3.96 11.27
CA ALA A 208 -5.29 3.73 12.70
C ALA A 208 -4.06 3.13 13.38
N LEU A 209 -3.19 2.47 12.60
CA LEU A 209 -2.05 1.74 13.14
C LEU A 209 -0.71 2.46 12.92
N TRP A 210 -0.52 3.13 11.80
CA TRP A 210 0.82 3.56 11.41
C TRP A 210 1.27 4.85 12.07
N CYS A 211 2.51 4.78 12.58
CA CYS A 211 3.28 5.90 13.07
C CYS A 211 4.70 5.79 12.52
N PHE A 212 5.10 6.73 11.67
CA PHE A 212 6.44 6.79 11.10
C PHE A 212 7.36 7.53 12.05
N VAL A 213 8.44 6.87 12.42
CA VAL A 213 9.45 7.37 13.37
C VAL A 213 10.82 7.31 12.70
N PRO A 214 11.72 8.29 12.89
CA PRO A 214 13.09 8.18 12.38
C PRO A 214 13.78 6.92 12.90
N ILE A 215 14.42 6.17 11.99
CA ILE A 215 15.01 4.85 12.26
C ILE A 215 16.05 4.91 13.39
N GLU A 216 16.77 6.00 13.50
CA GLU A 216 17.80 6.23 14.54
C GLU A 216 17.19 6.26 15.95
N LYS A 217 15.92 6.67 16.05
CA LYS A 217 15.19 6.68 17.34
C LYS A 217 14.57 5.32 17.65
N THR A 218 14.16 4.61 16.61
CA THR A 218 13.59 3.27 16.73
C THR A 218 14.65 2.27 17.16
N PHE A 219 15.87 2.38 16.67
CA PHE A 219 16.99 1.49 17.00
C PHE A 219 17.50 1.68 18.44
N LYS A 220 17.41 2.90 18.99
CA LYS A 220 17.78 3.22 20.38
C LYS A 220 16.66 2.97 21.39
N SER A 221 15.52 2.46 20.91
CA SER A 221 14.31 2.21 21.75
C SER A 221 14.28 0.80 22.39
#